data_18456a3cb55c402055b16aaaf6431bd8
#
_entry.id   18456a3cb55c402055b16aaaf6431bd8
#
_cell.length_a   1.000
_cell.length_b   1.000
_cell.length_c   1.000
_cell.angle_alpha   90.00
_cell.angle_beta   90.00
_cell.angle_gamma   90.00
#
_symmetry.space_group_name_H-M   'P 1'
#
loop_
_entity.id
_entity.type
_entity.pdbx_description
1 polymer ?
#
loop_
_entity_poly.entity_id
_entity_poly.type
_entity_poly.pdbx_seq_one_letter_code
_entity_poly.pdbx_strand_id
1 'polypeptide(L)'
;VRRAIRRVGAAVPAFAAASVLAVAGQGVATAGPRDWLRPDATGACEWDGVGFWVQRCDVFSPAMNRNITVQIQPAQRGGNAGFYLLDGARATERANAWTTDSNAPELYANHNITLVMPVGGQGTFYQDWLRPANYTGDGPLFKWETFLTKELPAYLEGNFGVARNNNSIAGLSMGGTAALNLAARNPAMFKQAMSWSGYLTMSGPGMSTLVRLAMLDLGGFNVNNMYGSMFNPNRYENDPFWNMGALRGKDVYISAASGFWSADDIMRYEVKDRITGSILEAFSLYTTTLWEAKARAEGVNVTVNYPAAGIHNWLQWNYQLNLTKNRVLDVMQAW
;
A
#
# COMPACT_ATOMS: atom_id res chain seq x y z
N VAL A 1 -39.58 52.10 48.27
CA VAL A 1 -38.48 52.72 47.50
C VAL A 1 -38.35 51.99 46.19
N ARG A 2 -38.97 52.53 45.11
CA ARG A 2 -38.90 52.01 43.75
C ARG A 2 -37.82 52.76 42.99
N ARG A 3 -36.80 52.09 42.47
CA ARG A 3 -35.84 52.65 41.53
C ARG A 3 -36.24 52.29 40.09
N ALA A 4 -36.48 53.30 39.29
CA ALA A 4 -36.73 53.20 37.84
C ALA A 4 -35.42 52.85 37.11
N ILE A 5 -35.49 51.88 36.21
CA ILE A 5 -34.41 51.57 35.30
C ILE A 5 -34.74 52.21 33.94
N ARG A 6 -33.90 53.20 33.56
CA ARG A 6 -33.89 53.83 32.25
C ARG A 6 -33.43 52.83 31.19
N ARG A 7 -34.23 52.60 30.17
CA ARG A 7 -33.81 51.91 28.95
C ARG A 7 -33.01 52.90 28.09
N VAL A 8 -31.75 52.59 27.84
CA VAL A 8 -30.94 53.26 26.83
C VAL A 8 -31.04 52.42 25.57
N GLY A 9 -31.65 53.02 24.53
CA GLY A 9 -31.68 52.37 23.19
C GLY A 9 -30.31 52.52 22.54
N ALA A 10 -29.70 51.40 22.22
CA ALA A 10 -28.49 51.36 21.40
C ALA A 10 -28.92 51.11 19.96
N ALA A 11 -28.65 52.05 19.09
CA ALA A 11 -28.79 51.95 17.65
C ALA A 11 -27.70 50.96 17.13
N VAL A 12 -28.15 49.91 16.43
CA VAL A 12 -27.27 48.98 15.74
C VAL A 12 -27.01 49.55 14.34
N PRO A 13 -25.76 49.84 13.97
CA PRO A 13 -25.46 50.14 12.57
C PRO A 13 -25.54 48.89 11.72
N ALA A 14 -26.34 48.93 10.66
CA ALA A 14 -26.40 47.93 9.62
C ALA A 14 -25.03 47.87 8.89
N PHE A 15 -24.26 46.87 9.17
CA PHE A 15 -23.10 46.52 8.33
C PHE A 15 -23.61 45.85 7.08
N ALA A 16 -23.50 46.53 5.95
CA ALA A 16 -23.65 45.94 4.63
C ALA A 16 -22.52 44.88 4.47
N ALA A 17 -22.92 43.61 4.47
CA ALA A 17 -22.03 42.54 4.12
C ALA A 17 -21.72 42.64 2.62
N ALA A 18 -20.59 43.22 2.27
CA ALA A 18 -20.00 43.08 0.95
C ALA A 18 -19.56 41.61 0.82
N SER A 19 -20.34 40.84 0.05
CA SER A 19 -19.96 39.50 -0.40
C SER A 19 -18.74 39.63 -1.30
N VAL A 20 -17.57 39.50 -0.73
CA VAL A 20 -16.34 39.24 -1.50
C VAL A 20 -16.51 37.81 -2.03
N LEU A 21 -16.91 37.68 -3.30
CA LEU A 21 -16.69 36.49 -4.08
C LEU A 21 -15.19 36.28 -4.11
N ALA A 22 -14.69 35.43 -3.17
CA ALA A 22 -13.40 34.80 -3.33
C ALA A 22 -13.51 33.92 -4.57
N VAL A 23 -13.12 34.45 -5.70
CA VAL A 23 -12.71 33.64 -6.85
C VAL A 23 -11.54 32.84 -6.28
N ALA A 24 -11.83 31.60 -5.88
CA ALA A 24 -10.79 30.60 -5.66
C ALA A 24 -10.04 30.54 -6.99
N GLY A 25 -8.90 31.23 -7.04
CA GLY A 25 -7.95 31.05 -8.12
C GLY A 25 -7.65 29.57 -8.12
N GLN A 26 -8.17 28.86 -9.11
CA GLN A 26 -7.62 27.59 -9.52
C GLN A 26 -6.16 27.91 -9.77
N GLY A 27 -5.30 27.50 -8.84
CA GLY A 27 -3.88 27.57 -9.05
C GLY A 27 -3.65 26.81 -10.35
N VAL A 28 -3.35 27.57 -11.40
CA VAL A 28 -2.90 27.00 -12.66
C VAL A 28 -1.64 26.24 -12.24
N ALA A 29 -1.75 24.90 -12.19
CA ALA A 29 -0.58 24.07 -12.02
C ALA A 29 0.38 24.55 -13.10
N THR A 30 1.48 25.16 -12.68
CA THR A 30 2.51 25.59 -13.61
C THR A 30 2.94 24.34 -14.33
N ALA A 31 2.55 24.26 -15.59
CA ALA A 31 2.93 23.19 -16.47
C ALA A 31 4.45 23.01 -16.33
N GLY A 32 4.86 21.86 -15.82
CA GLY A 32 6.26 21.54 -15.54
C GLY A 32 6.88 20.78 -16.72
N PRO A 33 8.11 20.30 -16.62
CA PRO A 33 8.79 19.56 -17.69
C PRO A 33 8.09 18.25 -18.10
N ARG A 34 6.89 17.99 -17.60
CA ARG A 34 6.04 16.83 -17.93
C ARG A 34 4.73 17.20 -18.63
N ASP A 35 4.67 18.37 -19.26
CA ASP A 35 3.49 18.86 -20.00
C ASP A 35 3.10 17.97 -21.17
N TRP A 36 4.05 17.18 -21.66
CA TRP A 36 3.87 16.21 -22.73
C TRP A 36 3.25 14.88 -22.25
N LEU A 37 3.06 14.68 -20.93
CA LEU A 37 2.29 13.56 -20.43
C LEU A 37 0.84 13.65 -20.89
N ARG A 38 0.21 12.51 -20.99
CA ARG A 38 -1.20 12.42 -21.36
C ARG A 38 -2.04 13.39 -20.53
N PRO A 39 -2.92 14.18 -21.16
CA PRO A 39 -3.80 15.10 -20.43
C PRO A 39 -4.70 14.38 -19.41
N ASP A 40 -5.11 13.14 -19.71
CA ASP A 40 -5.89 12.30 -18.82
C ASP A 40 -5.10 11.77 -17.59
N ALA A 41 -3.77 11.81 -17.63
CA ALA A 41 -2.94 11.48 -16.48
C ALA A 41 -2.97 12.55 -15.39
N THR A 42 -3.42 13.75 -15.68
CA THR A 42 -3.66 14.80 -14.68
C THR A 42 -5.07 14.73 -14.09
N GLY A 43 -5.99 14.04 -14.74
CA GLY A 43 -7.33 13.69 -14.30
C GLY A 43 -8.04 14.69 -13.41
N ALA A 44 -8.93 14.22 -12.58
CA ALA A 44 -9.61 15.00 -11.55
C ALA A 44 -8.89 14.99 -10.19
N CYS A 45 -7.62 14.61 -10.15
CA CYS A 45 -6.84 14.47 -8.92
C CYS A 45 -6.08 15.75 -8.58
N GLU A 46 -5.90 15.99 -7.30
CA GLU A 46 -5.07 17.07 -6.79
C GLU A 46 -3.60 16.66 -6.77
N TRP A 47 -2.69 17.63 -6.95
CA TRP A 47 -1.27 17.39 -6.75
C TRP A 47 -0.99 17.11 -5.28
N ASP A 48 -0.27 16.02 -5.00
CA ASP A 48 0.15 15.69 -3.64
C ASP A 48 1.34 16.56 -3.21
N GLY A 49 1.39 16.94 -1.93
CA GLY A 49 2.49 17.70 -1.35
C GLY A 49 3.84 16.95 -1.34
N VAL A 50 3.85 15.67 -1.59
CA VAL A 50 5.07 14.86 -1.78
C VAL A 50 5.91 15.33 -2.98
N GLY A 51 5.29 15.95 -3.99
CA GLY A 51 5.95 16.35 -5.22
C GLY A 51 6.14 15.19 -6.21
N PHE A 52 7.15 15.29 -7.07
CA PHE A 52 7.47 14.28 -8.10
C PHE A 52 6.28 13.86 -8.96
N TRP A 53 5.37 14.81 -9.22
CA TRP A 53 4.11 14.60 -9.98
C TRP A 53 3.16 13.55 -9.39
N VAL A 54 3.29 13.24 -8.12
CA VAL A 54 2.32 12.40 -7.41
C VAL A 54 0.99 13.17 -7.32
N GLN A 55 -0.09 12.49 -7.65
CA GLN A 55 -1.45 12.97 -7.54
C GLN A 55 -2.18 12.21 -6.45
N ARG A 56 -3.05 12.89 -5.73
CA ARG A 56 -3.93 12.32 -4.71
C ARG A 56 -5.32 12.17 -5.29
N CYS A 57 -5.70 10.95 -5.59
CA CYS A 57 -6.95 10.62 -6.26
C CYS A 57 -7.90 9.90 -5.31
N ASP A 58 -9.13 10.37 -5.21
CA ASP A 58 -10.20 9.66 -4.50
C ASP A 58 -10.98 8.79 -5.48
N VAL A 59 -10.83 7.48 -5.34
CA VAL A 59 -11.46 6.49 -6.20
C VAL A 59 -12.59 5.82 -5.44
N PHE A 60 -13.83 5.96 -5.93
CA PHE A 60 -14.97 5.33 -5.29
C PHE A 60 -14.90 3.81 -5.42
N SER A 61 -15.03 3.12 -4.28
CA SER A 61 -15.15 1.66 -4.22
C SER A 61 -16.62 1.26 -3.97
N PRO A 62 -17.34 0.76 -4.97
CA PRO A 62 -18.66 0.18 -4.77
C PRO A 62 -18.68 -0.94 -3.73
N ALA A 63 -17.66 -1.80 -3.72
CA ALA A 63 -17.59 -2.93 -2.79
C ALA A 63 -17.43 -2.51 -1.32
N MET A 64 -16.77 -1.36 -1.07
CA MET A 64 -16.60 -0.78 0.28
C MET A 64 -17.53 0.40 0.54
N ASN A 65 -18.31 0.84 -0.46
CA ASN A 65 -19.22 1.98 -0.41
C ASN A 65 -18.56 3.25 0.15
N ARG A 66 -17.33 3.53 -0.27
CA ARG A 66 -16.57 4.72 0.13
C ARG A 66 -15.51 5.08 -0.90
N ASN A 67 -15.02 6.31 -0.83
CA ASN A 67 -13.81 6.69 -1.55
C ASN A 67 -12.59 6.08 -0.88
N ILE A 68 -11.68 5.59 -1.71
CA ILE A 68 -10.34 5.17 -1.31
C ILE A 68 -9.36 6.12 -1.96
N THR A 69 -8.55 6.76 -1.16
CA THR A 69 -7.47 7.59 -1.67
C THR A 69 -6.36 6.72 -2.25
N VAL A 70 -5.90 7.07 -3.44
CA VAL A 70 -4.74 6.45 -4.08
C VAL A 70 -3.76 7.55 -4.48
N GLN A 71 -2.52 7.47 -4.02
CA GLN A 71 -1.45 8.32 -4.50
C GLN A 71 -0.90 7.72 -5.79
N ILE A 72 -0.95 8.47 -6.88
CA ILE A 72 -0.59 8.00 -8.22
C ILE A 72 0.47 8.92 -8.81
N GLN A 73 1.60 8.36 -9.20
CA GLN A 73 2.61 9.06 -10.00
C GLN A 73 2.51 8.58 -11.45
N PRO A 74 2.12 9.43 -12.41
CA PRO A 74 1.92 8.99 -13.79
C PRO A 74 3.24 8.64 -14.47
N ALA A 75 3.19 7.71 -15.42
CA ALA A 75 4.31 7.37 -16.28
C ALA A 75 4.84 8.59 -17.02
N GLN A 76 6.16 8.73 -17.10
CA GLN A 76 6.80 9.93 -17.68
C GLN A 76 6.41 10.15 -19.14
N ARG A 77 6.26 9.12 -19.95
CA ARG A 77 5.97 9.20 -21.37
C ARG A 77 4.64 8.52 -21.77
N GLY A 78 3.67 8.48 -20.84
CA GLY A 78 2.37 7.85 -21.07
C GLY A 78 2.45 6.34 -21.33
N GLY A 79 3.42 5.65 -20.73
CA GLY A 79 3.52 4.20 -20.76
C GLY A 79 2.36 3.53 -20.02
N ASN A 80 2.07 2.29 -20.39
CA ASN A 80 0.92 1.57 -19.86
C ASN A 80 1.27 0.60 -18.72
N ALA A 81 2.50 0.63 -18.20
CA ALA A 81 2.91 -0.19 -17.07
C ALA A 81 2.46 0.43 -15.75
N GLY A 82 1.95 -0.40 -14.83
CA GLY A 82 1.64 -0.02 -13.47
C GLY A 82 2.57 -0.70 -12.46
N PHE A 83 2.90 -0.01 -11.38
CA PHE A 83 3.63 -0.57 -10.25
C PHE A 83 2.89 -0.27 -8.95
N TYR A 84 2.26 -1.30 -8.40
CA TYR A 84 1.53 -1.24 -7.15
C TYR A 84 2.48 -1.39 -5.97
N LEU A 85 2.49 -0.42 -5.06
CA LEU A 85 3.30 -0.43 -3.84
C LEU A 85 2.38 -0.51 -2.61
N LEU A 86 2.35 -1.67 -1.97
CA LEU A 86 1.51 -1.95 -0.82
C LEU A 86 2.24 -1.65 0.48
N ASP A 87 1.53 -0.98 1.39
CA ASP A 87 2.04 -0.59 2.69
C ASP A 87 2.03 -1.75 3.71
N GLY A 88 2.67 -1.55 4.85
CA GLY A 88 2.69 -2.49 5.97
C GLY A 88 1.42 -2.46 6.82
N ALA A 89 1.45 -3.24 7.91
CA ALA A 89 0.29 -3.40 8.80
C ALA A 89 -0.15 -2.10 9.50
N ARG A 90 0.73 -1.10 9.61
CA ARG A 90 0.44 0.22 10.19
C ARG A 90 0.13 1.29 9.14
N ALA A 91 -0.34 0.90 7.97
CA ALA A 91 -0.80 1.81 6.91
C ALA A 91 -1.76 2.87 7.47
N THR A 92 -1.58 4.11 7.08
CA THR A 92 -2.39 5.23 7.58
C THR A 92 -3.42 5.69 6.54
N GLU A 93 -4.48 6.33 6.99
CA GLU A 93 -5.46 6.97 6.09
C GLU A 93 -4.96 8.33 5.55
N ARG A 94 -3.73 8.75 5.88
CA ARG A 94 -3.16 10.04 5.44
C ARG A 94 -2.37 9.94 4.16
N ALA A 95 -1.46 8.98 4.10
CA ALA A 95 -0.59 8.75 2.96
C ALA A 95 -0.12 7.29 2.96
N ASN A 96 0.23 6.81 1.79
CA ASN A 96 0.97 5.56 1.66
C ASN A 96 2.43 5.82 2.07
N ALA A 97 2.98 4.99 2.94
CA ALA A 97 4.30 5.22 3.51
C ALA A 97 5.44 5.12 2.48
N TRP A 98 5.21 4.52 1.33
CA TRP A 98 6.16 4.58 0.20
C TRP A 98 6.39 6.00 -0.32
N THR A 99 5.48 6.94 -0.05
CA THR A 99 5.64 8.36 -0.41
C THR A 99 6.33 9.18 0.66
N THR A 100 6.30 8.76 1.92
CA THR A 100 6.79 9.55 3.06
C THR A 100 8.06 8.97 3.69
N ASP A 101 8.21 7.65 3.71
CA ASP A 101 9.30 6.95 4.40
C ASP A 101 10.30 6.30 3.42
N SER A 102 10.09 6.50 2.11
CA SER A 102 11.00 6.04 1.06
C SER A 102 11.23 7.10 -0.02
N ASN A 103 12.15 6.81 -0.94
CA ASN A 103 12.38 7.63 -2.11
C ASN A 103 11.64 7.11 -3.37
N ALA A 104 10.57 6.33 -3.24
CA ALA A 104 9.89 5.73 -4.38
C ALA A 104 9.44 6.76 -5.43
N PRO A 105 8.78 7.89 -5.05
CA PRO A 105 8.38 8.89 -6.04
C PRO A 105 9.57 9.50 -6.80
N GLU A 106 10.65 9.83 -6.11
CA GLU A 106 11.87 10.36 -6.74
C GLU A 106 12.51 9.33 -7.65
N LEU A 107 12.62 8.08 -7.18
CA LEU A 107 13.29 6.98 -7.84
C LEU A 107 12.68 6.66 -9.21
N TYR A 108 11.34 6.78 -9.33
CA TYR A 108 10.60 6.44 -10.53
C TYR A 108 10.10 7.66 -11.33
N ALA A 109 10.34 8.90 -10.87
CA ALA A 109 9.83 10.13 -11.47
C ALA A 109 10.14 10.28 -12.97
N ASN A 110 11.29 9.78 -13.42
CA ASN A 110 11.76 9.92 -14.79
C ASN A 110 11.63 8.63 -15.61
N HIS A 111 10.80 7.70 -15.15
CA HIS A 111 10.58 6.41 -15.81
C HIS A 111 9.17 6.25 -16.35
N ASN A 112 9.02 5.37 -17.33
CA ASN A 112 7.76 5.21 -18.05
C ASN A 112 6.82 4.20 -17.39
N ILE A 113 6.65 4.32 -16.09
CA ILE A 113 5.81 3.48 -15.24
C ILE A 113 4.94 4.32 -14.30
N THR A 114 3.69 3.94 -14.13
CA THR A 114 2.79 4.60 -13.19
C THR A 114 2.90 3.93 -11.82
N LEU A 115 3.33 4.68 -10.79
CA LEU A 115 3.25 4.19 -9.41
C LEU A 115 1.81 4.27 -8.91
N VAL A 116 1.36 3.22 -8.28
CA VAL A 116 0.01 3.08 -7.71
C VAL A 116 0.16 2.76 -6.22
N MET A 117 -0.09 3.73 -5.38
CA MET A 117 0.17 3.68 -3.94
C MET A 117 -1.15 3.89 -3.17
N PRO A 118 -1.93 2.83 -2.90
CA PRO A 118 -3.19 2.94 -2.17
C PRO A 118 -2.95 3.42 -0.74
N VAL A 119 -3.78 4.33 -0.26
CA VAL A 119 -3.73 4.89 1.09
C VAL A 119 -4.70 4.16 1.99
N GLY A 120 -4.28 3.85 3.22
CA GLY A 120 -5.08 3.08 4.16
C GLY A 120 -4.85 1.57 4.09
N GLY A 121 -5.79 0.81 4.62
CA GLY A 121 -5.69 -0.66 4.64
C GLY A 121 -4.96 -1.21 5.84
N GLN A 122 -4.86 -0.47 6.95
CA GLN A 122 -4.30 -0.94 8.21
C GLN A 122 -4.84 -2.32 8.59
N GLY A 123 -3.96 -3.29 8.80
CA GLY A 123 -4.29 -4.64 9.25
C GLY A 123 -5.12 -5.49 8.26
N THR A 124 -5.40 -5.01 7.05
CA THR A 124 -6.35 -5.67 6.15
C THR A 124 -5.76 -6.82 5.34
N PHE A 125 -4.44 -6.94 5.26
CA PHE A 125 -3.73 -7.80 4.32
C PHE A 125 -4.16 -7.60 2.86
N TYR A 126 -4.80 -6.46 2.58
CA TYR A 126 -5.35 -6.12 1.27
C TYR A 126 -6.27 -7.20 0.68
N GLN A 127 -7.07 -7.82 1.56
CA GLN A 127 -7.98 -8.94 1.23
C GLN A 127 -9.44 -8.52 1.33
N ASP A 128 -10.30 -9.36 0.79
CA ASP A 128 -11.74 -9.28 0.98
C ASP A 128 -12.12 -10.02 2.26
N TRP A 129 -12.51 -9.26 3.27
CA TRP A 129 -12.94 -9.84 4.53
C TRP A 129 -14.33 -10.45 4.41
N LEU A 130 -14.56 -11.54 5.16
CA LEU A 130 -15.84 -12.24 5.17
C LEU A 130 -16.90 -11.48 5.95
N ARG A 131 -16.49 -10.70 6.98
CA ARG A 131 -17.37 -9.96 7.90
C ARG A 131 -16.71 -8.63 8.32
N PRO A 132 -17.50 -7.69 8.92
CA PRO A 132 -16.95 -6.48 9.52
C PRO A 132 -15.77 -6.76 10.45
N ALA A 133 -14.78 -5.87 10.42
CA ALA A 133 -13.44 -6.17 10.93
C ALA A 133 -13.32 -6.28 12.45
N ASN A 134 -14.24 -5.70 13.19
CA ASN A 134 -14.24 -5.73 14.67
C ASN A 134 -15.01 -6.91 15.26
N TYR A 135 -15.00 -7.02 16.61
CA TYR A 135 -15.70 -8.07 17.34
C TYR A 135 -17.19 -7.79 17.53
N THR A 136 -17.61 -6.53 17.42
CA THR A 136 -19.00 -6.08 17.63
C THR A 136 -19.87 -6.20 16.38
N GLY A 137 -19.25 -6.28 15.21
CA GLY A 137 -19.92 -6.47 13.92
C GLY A 137 -20.40 -5.17 13.26
N ASP A 138 -20.08 -4.00 13.82
CA ASP A 138 -20.39 -2.65 13.32
C ASP A 138 -19.18 -1.95 12.68
N GLY A 139 -18.03 -2.63 12.60
CA GLY A 139 -16.83 -2.11 11.96
C GLY A 139 -16.90 -2.12 10.44
N PRO A 140 -15.85 -1.61 9.78
CA PRO A 140 -15.79 -1.59 8.33
C PRO A 140 -15.71 -3.02 7.76
N LEU A 141 -16.40 -3.24 6.65
CA LEU A 141 -16.23 -4.44 5.82
C LEU A 141 -15.18 -4.11 4.75
N PHE A 142 -14.05 -4.76 4.84
CA PHE A 142 -12.96 -4.56 3.90
C PHE A 142 -13.11 -5.44 2.65
N LYS A 143 -12.94 -4.84 1.47
CA LYS A 143 -12.97 -5.47 0.14
C LYS A 143 -11.79 -5.00 -0.69
N TRP A 144 -10.60 -5.09 -0.10
CA TRP A 144 -9.39 -4.55 -0.71
C TRP A 144 -8.92 -5.31 -1.95
N GLU A 145 -9.06 -6.64 -1.99
CA GLU A 145 -8.74 -7.40 -3.19
C GLU A 145 -9.66 -6.97 -4.34
N THR A 146 -10.97 -6.90 -4.11
CA THR A 146 -11.93 -6.41 -5.10
C THR A 146 -11.57 -5.00 -5.56
N PHE A 147 -11.27 -4.09 -4.64
CA PHE A 147 -10.87 -2.74 -5.00
C PHE A 147 -9.63 -2.72 -5.88
N LEU A 148 -8.54 -3.34 -5.44
CA LEU A 148 -7.24 -3.29 -6.12
C LEU A 148 -7.22 -4.01 -7.47
N THR A 149 -8.06 -5.05 -7.66
CA THR A 149 -7.97 -5.92 -8.83
C THR A 149 -9.17 -5.85 -9.78
N LYS A 150 -10.27 -5.24 -9.36
CA LYS A 150 -11.49 -5.13 -10.18
C LYS A 150 -11.94 -3.68 -10.38
N GLU A 151 -11.90 -2.84 -9.32
CA GLU A 151 -12.43 -1.48 -9.36
C GLU A 151 -11.35 -0.47 -9.80
N LEU A 152 -10.22 -0.43 -9.08
CA LEU A 152 -9.11 0.48 -9.37
C LEU A 152 -8.52 0.34 -10.79
N PRO A 153 -8.36 -0.86 -11.38
CA PRO A 153 -7.80 -0.98 -12.72
C PRO A 153 -8.60 -0.25 -13.80
N ALA A 154 -9.94 -0.19 -13.68
CA ALA A 154 -10.76 0.56 -14.61
C ALA A 154 -10.50 2.07 -14.52
N TYR A 155 -10.33 2.58 -13.30
CA TYR A 155 -9.96 3.98 -13.06
C TYR A 155 -8.58 4.32 -13.62
N LEU A 156 -7.59 3.46 -13.37
CA LEU A 156 -6.22 3.63 -13.85
C LEU A 156 -6.11 3.58 -15.37
N GLU A 157 -6.86 2.67 -16.00
CA GLU A 157 -6.90 2.56 -17.46
C GLU A 157 -7.49 3.82 -18.08
N GLY A 158 -8.62 4.31 -17.55
CA GLY A 158 -9.31 5.48 -18.09
C GLY A 158 -8.58 6.80 -17.86
N ASN A 159 -7.91 6.96 -16.71
CA ASN A 159 -7.32 8.25 -16.31
C ASN A 159 -5.80 8.31 -16.49
N PHE A 160 -5.10 7.17 -16.41
CA PHE A 160 -3.64 7.12 -16.46
C PHE A 160 -3.10 6.21 -17.57
N GLY A 161 -3.96 5.54 -18.33
CA GLY A 161 -3.59 4.65 -19.43
C GLY A 161 -2.88 3.38 -19.00
N VAL A 162 -2.98 2.99 -17.74
CA VAL A 162 -2.37 1.77 -17.21
C VAL A 162 -3.13 0.56 -17.75
N ALA A 163 -2.43 -0.36 -18.39
CA ALA A 163 -3.06 -1.57 -18.91
C ALA A 163 -3.41 -2.54 -17.77
N ARG A 164 -4.55 -3.21 -17.89
CA ARG A 164 -5.02 -4.15 -16.86
C ARG A 164 -4.11 -5.36 -16.65
N ASN A 165 -3.30 -5.70 -17.62
CA ASN A 165 -2.44 -6.90 -17.66
C ASN A 165 -0.94 -6.59 -17.73
N ASN A 166 -0.54 -5.34 -17.48
CA ASN A 166 0.86 -4.92 -17.51
C ASN A 166 1.28 -4.28 -16.20
N ASN A 167 1.20 -5.05 -15.11
CA ASN A 167 1.45 -4.53 -13.77
C ASN A 167 2.51 -5.35 -13.03
N SER A 168 3.30 -4.63 -12.22
CA SER A 168 4.12 -5.15 -11.14
C SER A 168 3.43 -4.85 -9.81
N ILE A 169 3.65 -5.69 -8.81
CA ILE A 169 3.18 -5.47 -7.45
C ILE A 169 4.28 -5.78 -6.46
N ALA A 170 4.50 -4.89 -5.51
CA ALA A 170 5.41 -5.10 -4.40
C ALA A 170 4.80 -4.60 -3.10
N GLY A 171 5.31 -5.08 -1.99
CA GLY A 171 4.94 -4.57 -0.69
C GLY A 171 5.92 -4.99 0.39
N LEU A 172 5.81 -4.32 1.53
CA LEU A 172 6.58 -4.60 2.71
C LEU A 172 5.72 -5.28 3.78
N SER A 173 6.31 -6.18 4.58
CA SER A 173 5.61 -6.77 5.73
C SER A 173 4.24 -7.37 5.34
N MET A 174 3.15 -6.92 5.94
CA MET A 174 1.77 -7.25 5.54
C MET A 174 1.54 -7.08 4.03
N GLY A 175 2.00 -5.96 3.46
CA GLY A 175 1.90 -5.69 2.02
C GLY A 175 2.72 -6.65 1.17
N GLY A 176 3.85 -7.15 1.68
CA GLY A 176 4.66 -8.18 1.01
C GLY A 176 3.94 -9.52 0.93
N THR A 177 3.26 -9.92 2.01
CA THR A 177 2.35 -11.08 2.03
C THR A 177 1.23 -10.89 1.00
N ALA A 178 0.61 -9.72 1.02
CA ALA A 178 -0.50 -9.38 0.13
C ALA A 178 -0.07 -9.35 -1.35
N ALA A 179 1.10 -8.82 -1.66
CA ALA A 179 1.60 -8.71 -3.04
C ALA A 179 1.69 -10.08 -3.72
N LEU A 180 2.29 -11.07 -3.05
CA LEU A 180 2.37 -12.44 -3.61
C LEU A 180 0.98 -13.09 -3.70
N ASN A 181 0.14 -12.90 -2.69
CA ASN A 181 -1.20 -13.48 -2.69
C ASN A 181 -2.09 -12.88 -3.79
N LEU A 182 -2.12 -11.55 -3.94
CA LEU A 182 -2.88 -10.87 -4.98
C LEU A 182 -2.40 -11.27 -6.38
N ALA A 183 -1.08 -11.36 -6.58
CA ALA A 183 -0.53 -11.79 -7.87
C ALA A 183 -0.88 -13.25 -8.20
N ALA A 184 -0.84 -14.14 -7.21
CA ALA A 184 -1.22 -15.55 -7.39
C ALA A 184 -2.72 -15.72 -7.69
N ARG A 185 -3.58 -14.93 -7.04
CA ARG A 185 -5.03 -14.96 -7.22
C ARG A 185 -5.49 -14.24 -8.49
N ASN A 186 -4.70 -13.30 -8.99
CA ASN A 186 -5.00 -12.49 -10.19
C ASN A 186 -3.84 -12.55 -11.22
N PRO A 187 -3.46 -13.75 -11.68
CA PRO A 187 -2.25 -13.96 -12.48
C PRO A 187 -2.28 -13.27 -13.85
N ALA A 188 -3.46 -12.97 -14.40
CA ALA A 188 -3.58 -12.23 -15.65
C ALA A 188 -3.23 -10.74 -15.51
N MET A 189 -3.32 -10.19 -14.29
CA MET A 189 -3.08 -8.77 -14.03
C MET A 189 -1.60 -8.45 -13.83
N PHE A 190 -0.86 -9.33 -13.15
CA PHE A 190 0.52 -9.08 -12.72
C PHE A 190 1.52 -9.93 -13.48
N LYS A 191 2.56 -9.30 -14.02
CA LYS A 191 3.73 -9.93 -14.62
C LYS A 191 4.84 -10.19 -13.61
N GLN A 192 4.89 -9.35 -12.57
CA GLN A 192 5.91 -9.37 -11.53
C GLN A 192 5.27 -9.24 -10.15
N ALA A 193 5.80 -9.98 -9.19
CA ALA A 193 5.41 -9.90 -7.79
C ALA A 193 6.64 -9.90 -6.87
N MET A 194 6.68 -8.96 -5.94
CA MET A 194 7.80 -8.81 -5.02
C MET A 194 7.32 -8.69 -3.57
N SER A 195 8.02 -9.38 -2.67
CA SER A 195 7.75 -9.33 -1.24
C SER A 195 9.01 -8.95 -0.48
N TRP A 196 8.93 -7.88 0.30
CA TRP A 196 10.01 -7.43 1.15
C TRP A 196 9.61 -7.59 2.61
N SER A 197 10.28 -8.48 3.32
CA SER A 197 9.99 -8.85 4.71
C SER A 197 8.52 -9.29 4.93
N GLY A 198 7.92 -9.98 3.95
CA GLY A 198 6.56 -10.53 4.07
C GLY A 198 6.51 -11.77 4.97
N TYR A 199 5.33 -12.09 5.49
CA TYR A 199 5.07 -13.35 6.18
C TYR A 199 4.41 -14.31 5.19
N LEU A 200 5.21 -15.19 4.58
CA LEU A 200 4.80 -15.92 3.39
C LEU A 200 4.14 -17.28 3.66
N THR A 201 3.91 -17.60 4.94
CA THR A 201 3.02 -18.69 5.35
C THR A 201 2.19 -18.22 6.54
N MET A 202 0.91 -17.93 6.30
CA MET A 202 -0.02 -17.40 7.29
C MET A 202 -0.74 -18.50 8.08
N SER A 203 -0.86 -19.68 7.48
CA SER A 203 -1.51 -20.88 8.06
C SER A 203 -0.53 -21.81 8.78
N GLY A 204 0.78 -21.49 8.77
CA GLY A 204 1.80 -22.29 9.42
C GLY A 204 1.65 -22.37 10.94
N PRO A 205 2.27 -23.37 11.59
CA PRO A 205 2.21 -23.53 13.05
C PRO A 205 2.67 -22.26 13.78
N GLY A 206 1.86 -21.80 14.73
CA GLY A 206 2.11 -20.58 15.51
C GLY A 206 1.75 -19.27 14.79
N MET A 207 1.75 -19.22 13.47
CA MET A 207 1.47 -18.01 12.70
C MET A 207 0.07 -17.47 12.94
N SER A 208 -0.94 -18.32 13.00
CA SER A 208 -2.32 -17.91 13.31
C SER A 208 -2.42 -17.18 14.65
N THR A 209 -1.64 -17.57 15.66
CA THR A 209 -1.62 -16.90 16.97
C THR A 209 -0.90 -15.56 16.88
N LEU A 210 0.26 -15.50 16.21
CA LEU A 210 1.02 -14.27 16.03
C LEU A 210 0.20 -13.22 15.28
N VAL A 211 -0.46 -13.61 14.19
CA VAL A 211 -1.33 -12.72 13.42
C VAL A 211 -2.49 -12.21 14.27
N ARG A 212 -3.14 -13.07 15.09
CA ARG A 212 -4.21 -12.63 15.99
C ARG A 212 -3.73 -11.60 17.01
N LEU A 213 -2.58 -11.82 17.63
CA LEU A 213 -2.01 -10.87 18.59
C LEU A 213 -1.66 -9.54 17.92
N ALA A 214 -1.01 -9.59 16.75
CA ALA A 214 -0.69 -8.38 15.98
C ALA A 214 -1.95 -7.62 15.56
N MET A 215 -2.99 -8.31 15.12
CA MET A 215 -4.24 -7.69 14.67
C MET A 215 -5.05 -7.08 15.82
N LEU A 216 -4.97 -7.65 17.03
CA LEU A 216 -5.53 -7.06 18.24
C LEU A 216 -4.78 -5.77 18.61
N ASP A 217 -3.44 -5.77 18.56
CA ASP A 217 -2.61 -4.59 18.85
C ASP A 217 -2.84 -3.46 17.83
N LEU A 218 -2.97 -3.79 16.56
CA LEU A 218 -3.14 -2.83 15.48
C LEU A 218 -4.45 -2.04 15.54
N GLY A 219 -5.55 -2.63 16.01
CA GLY A 219 -6.84 -1.94 16.00
C GLY A 219 -8.00 -2.79 16.50
N GLY A 220 -7.74 -3.82 17.30
CA GLY A 220 -8.80 -4.70 17.81
C GLY A 220 -9.49 -5.53 16.72
N PHE A 221 -8.78 -5.86 15.65
CA PHE A 221 -9.31 -6.58 14.52
C PHE A 221 -9.54 -8.08 14.82
N ASN A 222 -10.66 -8.59 14.37
CA ASN A 222 -11.00 -10.01 14.50
C ASN A 222 -10.56 -10.82 13.27
N VAL A 223 -9.47 -11.54 13.38
CA VAL A 223 -8.90 -12.37 12.30
C VAL A 223 -9.87 -13.43 11.79
N ASN A 224 -10.82 -13.91 12.62
CA ASN A 224 -11.85 -14.83 12.15
C ASN A 224 -12.87 -14.15 11.21
N ASN A 225 -13.00 -12.84 11.29
CA ASN A 225 -13.83 -12.09 10.35
C ASN A 225 -13.13 -11.89 9.00
N MET A 226 -11.79 -11.95 8.98
CA MET A 226 -10.99 -11.95 7.75
C MET A 226 -10.98 -13.32 7.07
N TYR A 227 -10.57 -14.36 7.81
CA TYR A 227 -10.27 -15.68 7.22
C TYR A 227 -11.32 -16.76 7.50
N GLY A 228 -12.32 -16.49 8.37
CA GLY A 228 -13.18 -17.54 8.90
C GLY A 228 -12.53 -18.29 10.06
N SER A 229 -13.12 -19.43 10.43
CA SER A 229 -12.58 -20.33 11.47
C SER A 229 -11.23 -20.93 11.04
N MET A 230 -10.57 -21.64 11.96
CA MET A 230 -9.25 -22.26 11.72
C MET A 230 -9.24 -23.21 10.50
N PHE A 231 -10.36 -23.87 10.23
CA PHE A 231 -10.48 -24.84 9.13
C PHE A 231 -11.20 -24.26 7.90
N ASN A 232 -11.47 -22.95 7.88
CA ASN A 232 -12.15 -22.35 6.74
C ASN A 232 -11.22 -22.34 5.51
N PRO A 233 -11.65 -22.81 4.33
CA PRO A 233 -10.88 -22.82 3.10
C PRO A 233 -10.30 -21.45 2.74
N ASN A 234 -11.02 -20.37 3.05
CA ASN A 234 -10.60 -19.00 2.78
C ASN A 234 -9.23 -18.64 3.40
N ARG A 235 -8.82 -19.33 4.49
CA ARG A 235 -7.47 -19.16 5.05
C ARG A 235 -6.37 -19.60 4.10
N TYR A 236 -6.59 -20.72 3.45
CA TYR A 236 -5.61 -21.32 2.53
C TYR A 236 -5.65 -20.61 1.18
N GLU A 237 -6.84 -20.21 0.73
CA GLU A 237 -7.01 -19.42 -0.49
C GLU A 237 -6.36 -18.03 -0.41
N ASN A 238 -6.18 -17.50 0.80
CA ASN A 238 -5.55 -16.20 1.04
C ASN A 238 -4.16 -16.30 1.68
N ASP A 239 -3.54 -17.46 1.61
CA ASP A 239 -2.17 -17.68 2.06
C ASP A 239 -1.24 -17.91 0.85
N PRO A 240 -0.25 -17.05 0.61
CA PRO A 240 0.66 -17.20 -0.53
C PRO A 240 1.42 -18.53 -0.54
N PHE A 241 1.51 -19.22 0.60
CA PHE A 241 2.14 -20.52 0.69
C PHE A 241 1.38 -21.63 -0.09
N TRP A 242 0.07 -21.50 -0.22
CA TRP A 242 -0.76 -22.49 -0.90
C TRP A 242 -1.05 -22.14 -2.35
N ASN A 243 -0.91 -20.87 -2.71
CA ASN A 243 -1.28 -20.36 -4.04
C ASN A 243 -0.09 -20.13 -4.97
N MET A 244 1.14 -20.41 -4.51
CA MET A 244 2.35 -20.05 -5.25
C MET A 244 2.46 -20.66 -6.64
N GLY A 245 1.84 -21.80 -6.91
CA GLY A 245 1.84 -22.44 -8.22
C GLY A 245 1.31 -21.55 -9.35
N ALA A 246 0.42 -20.59 -9.04
CA ALA A 246 -0.09 -19.61 -9.99
C ALA A 246 0.95 -18.54 -10.40
N LEU A 247 2.07 -18.47 -9.69
CA LEU A 247 3.19 -17.58 -10.00
C LEU A 247 4.21 -18.16 -10.97
N ARG A 248 3.99 -19.38 -11.47
CA ARG A 248 4.85 -19.95 -12.53
C ARG A 248 4.85 -19.06 -13.75
N GLY A 249 6.03 -18.83 -14.32
CA GLY A 249 6.20 -17.93 -15.47
C GLY A 249 6.13 -16.44 -15.16
N LYS A 250 5.95 -16.06 -13.90
CA LYS A 250 6.05 -14.67 -13.43
C LYS A 250 7.47 -14.36 -12.96
N ASP A 251 7.82 -13.10 -12.97
CA ASP A 251 9.00 -12.61 -12.27
C ASP A 251 8.67 -12.48 -10.78
N VAL A 252 9.32 -13.28 -9.96
CA VAL A 252 9.10 -13.30 -8.52
C VAL A 252 10.38 -12.94 -7.78
N TYR A 253 10.28 -11.98 -6.88
CA TYR A 253 11.39 -11.57 -6.02
C TYR A 253 10.94 -11.53 -4.56
N ILE A 254 11.72 -12.14 -3.67
CA ILE A 254 11.44 -12.13 -2.24
C ILE A 254 12.69 -11.75 -1.46
N SER A 255 12.52 -11.05 -0.36
CA SER A 255 13.60 -10.71 0.56
C SER A 255 13.15 -10.71 2.02
N ALA A 256 14.07 -11.04 2.88
CA ALA A 256 14.02 -10.83 4.31
C ALA A 256 15.46 -10.76 4.85
N ALA A 257 15.75 -9.83 5.74
CA ALA A 257 17.06 -9.74 6.37
C ALA A 257 17.18 -10.71 7.56
N SER A 258 18.36 -10.79 8.13
CA SER A 258 18.65 -11.76 9.22
C SER A 258 18.00 -11.42 10.56
N GLY A 259 17.60 -10.17 10.78
CA GLY A 259 17.21 -9.65 12.10
C GLY A 259 18.40 -9.17 12.95
N PHE A 260 19.64 -9.32 12.49
CA PHE A 260 20.80 -8.72 13.15
C PHE A 260 20.90 -7.23 12.83
N TRP A 261 21.34 -6.45 13.82
CA TRP A 261 21.45 -5.01 13.69
C TRP A 261 22.59 -4.60 12.75
N SER A 262 22.28 -3.75 11.80
CA SER A 262 23.29 -3.02 11.05
C SER A 262 23.81 -1.81 11.83
N ALA A 263 24.91 -1.20 11.38
CA ALA A 263 25.39 0.06 11.98
C ALA A 263 24.34 1.17 11.89
N ASP A 264 23.61 1.25 10.79
CA ASP A 264 22.53 2.23 10.62
C ASP A 264 21.34 1.97 11.54
N ASP A 265 20.99 0.70 11.80
CA ASP A 265 19.94 0.35 12.77
C ASP A 265 20.33 0.83 14.18
N ILE A 266 21.59 0.66 14.55
CA ILE A 266 22.11 1.09 15.85
C ILE A 266 22.07 2.62 16.00
N MET A 267 22.36 3.34 14.93
CA MET A 267 22.39 4.81 14.96
C MET A 267 21.00 5.45 14.95
N ARG A 268 20.02 4.83 14.27
CA ARG A 268 18.74 5.49 13.96
C ARG A 268 17.56 5.03 14.82
N TYR A 269 17.63 3.85 15.42
CA TYR A 269 16.50 3.27 16.16
C TYR A 269 16.85 3.02 17.62
N GLU A 270 15.88 3.23 18.50
CA GLU A 270 16.00 2.89 19.90
C GLU A 270 16.12 1.38 20.13
N VAL A 271 16.71 0.96 21.23
CA VAL A 271 16.92 -0.46 21.55
C VAL A 271 15.63 -1.28 21.50
N LYS A 272 14.53 -0.73 22.05
CA LYS A 272 13.21 -1.40 22.03
C LYS A 272 12.71 -1.68 20.62
N ASP A 273 12.90 -0.70 19.72
CA ASP A 273 12.44 -0.80 18.31
C ASP A 273 13.34 -1.79 17.54
N ARG A 274 14.63 -1.78 17.83
CA ARG A 274 15.57 -2.76 17.27
C ARG A 274 15.25 -4.19 17.70
N ILE A 275 14.92 -4.43 18.97
CA ILE A 275 14.53 -5.76 19.48
C ILE A 275 13.25 -6.22 18.78
N THR A 276 12.23 -5.36 18.73
CA THR A 276 10.96 -5.67 18.05
C THR A 276 11.19 -5.94 16.56
N GLY A 277 11.95 -5.06 15.90
CA GLY A 277 12.30 -5.23 14.48
C GLY A 277 13.09 -6.50 14.20
N SER A 278 14.01 -6.88 15.10
CA SER A 278 14.76 -8.15 14.99
C SER A 278 13.82 -9.37 15.04
N ILE A 279 12.90 -9.39 15.98
CA ILE A 279 11.96 -10.51 16.14
C ILE A 279 11.07 -10.62 14.91
N LEU A 280 10.48 -9.51 14.46
CA LEU A 280 9.61 -9.48 13.29
C LEU A 280 10.36 -9.93 12.02
N GLU A 281 11.60 -9.48 11.83
CA GLU A 281 12.38 -9.83 10.65
C GLU A 281 12.82 -11.31 10.68
N ALA A 282 13.16 -11.84 11.84
CA ALA A 282 13.49 -13.26 11.98
C ALA A 282 12.30 -14.16 11.61
N PHE A 283 11.07 -13.78 12.02
CA PHE A 283 9.86 -14.49 11.58
C PHE A 283 9.60 -14.34 10.08
N SER A 284 9.85 -13.16 9.53
CA SER A 284 9.74 -12.95 8.09
C SER A 284 10.73 -13.84 7.35
N LEU A 285 12.01 -13.86 7.75
CA LEU A 285 13.02 -14.71 7.15
C LEU A 285 12.64 -16.19 7.22
N TYR A 286 12.18 -16.65 8.38
CA TYR A 286 11.74 -18.04 8.56
C TYR A 286 10.61 -18.41 7.58
N THR A 287 9.55 -17.60 7.50
CA THR A 287 8.42 -17.89 6.61
C THR A 287 8.79 -17.74 5.14
N THR A 288 9.68 -16.81 4.82
CA THR A 288 10.16 -16.57 3.44
C THR A 288 11.02 -17.72 2.95
N THR A 289 11.91 -18.28 3.78
CA THR A 289 12.73 -19.45 3.40
C THR A 289 11.89 -20.71 3.23
N LEU A 290 10.88 -20.93 4.05
CA LEU A 290 9.92 -22.03 3.85
C LEU A 290 9.16 -21.88 2.54
N TRP A 291 8.71 -20.67 2.24
CA TRP A 291 8.01 -20.37 0.99
C TRP A 291 8.92 -20.60 -0.22
N GLU A 292 10.18 -20.12 -0.17
CA GLU A 292 11.16 -20.32 -1.24
C GLU A 292 11.36 -21.80 -1.56
N ALA A 293 11.60 -22.61 -0.52
CA ALA A 293 11.83 -24.04 -0.70
C ALA A 293 10.67 -24.72 -1.43
N LYS A 294 9.42 -24.43 -1.02
CA LYS A 294 8.23 -24.97 -1.68
C LYS A 294 8.04 -24.39 -3.09
N ALA A 295 8.25 -23.09 -3.28
CA ALA A 295 8.10 -22.44 -4.58
C ALA A 295 9.03 -23.03 -5.63
N ARG A 296 10.28 -23.27 -5.28
CA ARG A 296 11.25 -23.95 -6.17
C ARG A 296 10.82 -25.38 -6.48
N ALA A 297 10.33 -26.12 -5.49
CA ALA A 297 9.81 -27.48 -5.69
C ALA A 297 8.58 -27.49 -6.60
N GLU A 298 7.75 -26.45 -6.57
CA GLU A 298 6.59 -26.29 -7.46
C GLU A 298 6.93 -25.66 -8.82
N GLY A 299 8.21 -25.41 -9.12
CA GLY A 299 8.65 -24.87 -10.42
C GLY A 299 8.40 -23.36 -10.58
N VAL A 300 8.29 -22.62 -9.47
CA VAL A 300 8.29 -21.14 -9.49
C VAL A 300 9.75 -20.66 -9.53
N ASN A 301 10.08 -19.87 -10.54
CA ASN A 301 11.40 -19.23 -10.62
C ASN A 301 11.42 -18.01 -9.71
N VAL A 302 12.11 -18.12 -8.58
CA VAL A 302 12.17 -17.06 -7.57
C VAL A 302 13.60 -16.56 -7.40
N THR A 303 13.75 -15.24 -7.44
CA THR A 303 14.99 -14.55 -7.03
C THR A 303 14.86 -14.16 -5.56
N VAL A 304 15.94 -14.38 -4.81
CA VAL A 304 15.96 -14.11 -3.36
C VAL A 304 17.08 -13.15 -2.99
N ASN A 305 16.85 -12.35 -1.95
CA ASN A 305 17.87 -11.53 -1.32
C ASN A 305 17.71 -11.62 0.21
N TYR A 306 18.73 -12.16 0.87
CA TYR A 306 18.76 -12.32 2.33
C TYR A 306 19.96 -11.56 2.90
N PRO A 307 19.82 -10.24 3.18
CA PRO A 307 20.89 -9.46 3.77
C PRO A 307 21.35 -10.04 5.12
N ALA A 308 22.65 -10.09 5.32
CA ALA A 308 23.27 -10.64 6.55
C ALA A 308 23.01 -9.77 7.79
N ALA A 309 22.61 -8.50 7.61
CA ALA A 309 22.18 -7.58 8.65
C ALA A 309 20.98 -6.76 8.15
N GLY A 310 20.14 -6.34 9.08
CA GLY A 310 18.92 -5.59 8.83
C GLY A 310 17.76 -6.13 9.68
N ILE A 311 16.89 -5.25 10.08
CA ILE A 311 15.71 -5.54 10.89
C ILE A 311 14.45 -5.07 10.15
N HIS A 312 13.28 -5.33 10.71
CA HIS A 312 11.98 -5.02 10.12
C HIS A 312 11.71 -3.51 10.14
N ASN A 313 12.30 -2.75 9.22
CA ASN A 313 12.23 -1.29 9.18
C ASN A 313 12.42 -0.71 7.77
N TRP A 314 12.23 0.61 7.66
CA TRP A 314 12.32 1.35 6.40
C TRP A 314 13.73 1.39 5.79
N LEU A 315 14.81 1.21 6.55
CA LEU A 315 16.16 1.11 5.98
C LEU A 315 16.24 -0.11 5.06
N GLN A 316 15.75 -1.25 5.55
CA GLN A 316 15.73 -2.50 4.79
C GLN A 316 14.82 -2.39 3.56
N TRP A 317 13.60 -1.86 3.71
CA TRP A 317 12.65 -1.79 2.59
C TRP A 317 13.08 -0.78 1.53
N ASN A 318 13.64 0.36 1.93
CA ASN A 318 14.19 1.33 0.98
C ASN A 318 15.43 0.79 0.25
N TYR A 319 16.26 0.01 0.93
CA TYR A 319 17.36 -0.73 0.28
C TYR A 319 16.82 -1.68 -0.80
N GLN A 320 15.78 -2.46 -0.50
CA GLN A 320 15.17 -3.40 -1.46
C GLN A 320 14.52 -2.67 -2.65
N LEU A 321 13.83 -1.57 -2.40
CA LEU A 321 13.24 -0.73 -3.43
C LEU A 321 14.30 -0.26 -4.44
N ASN A 322 15.41 0.29 -3.94
CA ASN A 322 16.49 0.77 -4.77
C ASN A 322 17.21 -0.37 -5.53
N LEU A 323 17.46 -1.50 -4.85
CA LEU A 323 18.09 -2.68 -5.45
C LEU A 323 17.27 -3.28 -6.60
N THR A 324 15.95 -3.27 -6.47
CA THR A 324 15.05 -3.89 -7.45
C THR A 324 14.57 -2.95 -8.54
N LYS A 325 14.92 -1.66 -8.51
CA LYS A 325 14.49 -0.66 -9.50
C LYS A 325 14.68 -1.13 -10.94
N ASN A 326 15.91 -1.48 -11.30
CA ASN A 326 16.23 -1.89 -12.68
C ASN A 326 15.46 -3.13 -13.08
N ARG A 327 15.33 -4.11 -12.16
CA ARG A 327 14.51 -5.30 -12.39
C ARG A 327 13.05 -4.97 -12.71
N VAL A 328 12.45 -4.02 -12.00
CA VAL A 328 11.09 -3.57 -12.29
C VAL A 328 11.03 -2.95 -13.68
N LEU A 329 11.95 -2.06 -14.01
CA LEU A 329 11.97 -1.37 -15.30
C LEU A 329 12.21 -2.33 -16.48
N ASP A 330 13.07 -3.33 -16.31
CA ASP A 330 13.34 -4.36 -17.32
C ASP A 330 12.11 -5.25 -17.57
N VAL A 331 11.53 -5.81 -16.51
CA VAL A 331 10.36 -6.70 -16.61
C VAL A 331 9.16 -5.96 -17.19
N MET A 332 8.97 -4.71 -16.80
CA MET A 332 7.84 -3.88 -17.24
C MET A 332 8.10 -3.15 -18.56
N GLN A 333 9.35 -3.19 -19.07
CA GLN A 333 9.80 -2.43 -20.25
C GLN A 333 9.47 -0.93 -20.10
N ALA A 334 9.88 -0.34 -18.98
CA ALA A 334 9.41 0.97 -18.51
C ALA A 334 10.54 1.99 -18.26
N TRP A 335 11.63 1.87 -18.99
CA TRP A 335 12.77 2.78 -18.94
C TRP A 335 12.46 4.20 -19.43
#